data_c642733e070273f9b16a42fbf5e9f12f
#
_entry.id   c642733e070273f9b16a42fbf5e9f12f
#
_cell.length_a   1.000
_cell.length_b   1.000
_cell.length_c   1.000
_cell.angle_alpha   90.00
_cell.angle_beta   90.00
_cell.angle_gamma   90.00
#
_symmetry.space_group_name_H-M   'P 1'
#
loop_
_entity.id
_entity.type
_entity.pdbx_description
1 polymer ?
#
loop_
_entity_poly.entity_id
_entity_poly.type
_entity_poly.pdbx_seq_one_letter_code
_entity_poly.pdbx_strand_id
1 'polypeptide(L)'
;MVDIEISPGKRARTAYSFDDISIVPSRRTREPNEVSTSWQIDAYKFEMPLLAAPMDSVVSPETAIAIGKLGGLGVLNPEGLWTRYENPKIQLGEISSIPADQATRRMQELYKAPIRPELIKERIAEIRAAGVTVAGALSPQRTAEFHKAVIDAGVDIFVIRGTTV
;
A
#
# COMPACT_ATOMS: atom_id res chain seq x y z
N MET A 1 15.73 -0.28 27.88
CA MET A 1 14.28 -0.17 27.62
C MET A 1 13.60 -0.45 28.94
N VAL A 2 12.79 0.46 29.46
CA VAL A 2 12.17 0.31 30.79
C VAL A 2 10.83 -0.42 30.60
N ASP A 3 10.72 -1.63 31.14
CA ASP A 3 9.45 -2.33 31.22
C ASP A 3 8.66 -1.78 32.43
N ILE A 4 7.42 -1.40 32.19
CA ILE A 4 6.51 -0.86 33.19
C ILE A 4 5.48 -1.96 33.52
N GLU A 5 5.34 -2.30 34.78
CA GLU A 5 4.28 -3.20 35.23
C GLU A 5 2.98 -2.41 35.36
N ILE A 6 1.97 -2.73 34.55
CA ILE A 6 0.67 -2.04 34.52
C ILE A 6 -0.41 -2.76 35.34
N SER A 7 -0.20 -4.03 35.65
CA SER A 7 -1.00 -4.81 36.62
C SER A 7 -0.26 -6.12 36.92
N PRO A 8 -0.64 -6.88 37.96
CA PRO A 8 0.02 -8.15 38.28
C PRO A 8 0.16 -9.07 37.06
N GLY A 9 1.42 -9.37 36.68
CA GLY A 9 1.76 -10.21 35.55
C GLY A 9 1.60 -9.57 34.15
N LYS A 10 1.24 -8.27 34.05
CA LYS A 10 1.13 -7.54 32.79
C LYS A 10 2.20 -6.47 32.70
N ARG A 11 3.05 -6.55 31.66
CA ARG A 11 4.10 -5.58 31.37
C ARG A 11 3.81 -4.82 30.11
N ALA A 12 4.15 -3.55 30.10
CA ALA A 12 4.13 -2.68 28.93
C ALA A 12 5.52 -2.09 28.69
N ARG A 13 5.79 -1.68 27.46
CA ARG A 13 6.98 -0.91 27.08
C ARG A 13 6.58 0.49 26.72
N THR A 14 7.45 1.45 27.03
CA THR A 14 7.27 2.80 26.50
C THR A 14 7.40 2.76 24.98
N ALA A 15 6.40 3.27 24.30
CA ALA A 15 6.39 3.50 22.86
C ALA A 15 6.23 5.01 22.61
N TYR A 16 6.77 5.48 21.49
CA TYR A 16 6.70 6.87 21.09
C TYR A 16 5.99 6.95 19.75
N SER A 17 5.09 7.92 19.60
CA SER A 17 4.54 8.30 18.30
C SER A 17 5.53 9.20 17.56
N PHE A 18 5.26 9.48 16.28
CA PHE A 18 6.06 10.45 15.53
C PHE A 18 5.98 11.87 16.10
N ASP A 19 4.91 12.21 16.83
CA ASP A 19 4.74 13.51 17.49
C ASP A 19 5.59 13.64 18.76
N ASP A 20 6.04 12.51 19.32
CA ASP A 20 6.86 12.47 20.54
C ASP A 20 8.36 12.52 20.24
N ILE A 21 8.77 12.42 18.98
CA ILE A 21 10.18 12.32 18.58
C ILE A 21 10.55 13.38 17.54
N SER A 22 11.82 13.78 17.56
CA SER A 22 12.41 14.66 16.55
C SER A 22 13.73 14.10 16.06
N ILE A 23 14.03 14.32 14.77
CA ILE A 23 15.32 13.98 14.20
C ILE A 23 16.35 15.01 14.65
N VAL A 24 17.33 14.58 15.45
CA VAL A 24 18.44 15.43 15.89
C VAL A 24 19.61 15.25 14.93
N PRO A 25 20.10 16.28 14.24
CA PRO A 25 21.27 16.19 13.39
C PRO A 25 22.50 15.75 14.19
N SER A 26 23.10 14.63 13.81
CA SER A 26 24.27 14.07 14.50
C SER A 26 25.60 14.32 13.78
N ARG A 27 25.55 14.82 12.54
CA ARG A 27 26.72 15.03 11.68
C ARG A 27 26.59 16.35 10.91
N ARG A 28 27.74 16.82 10.39
CA ARG A 28 27.76 17.97 9.48
C ARG A 28 26.93 17.69 8.23
N THR A 29 26.35 18.75 7.69
CA THR A 29 25.65 18.75 6.41
C THR A 29 26.49 18.09 5.31
N ARG A 30 25.86 17.26 4.51
CA ARG A 30 26.44 16.65 3.31
C ARG A 30 25.75 17.24 2.08
N GLU A 31 26.44 17.19 0.95
CA GLU A 31 25.81 17.47 -0.32
C GLU A 31 24.72 16.42 -0.59
N PRO A 32 23.52 16.81 -1.07
CA PRO A 32 22.43 15.88 -1.35
C PRO A 32 22.84 14.70 -2.24
N ASN A 33 23.70 14.95 -3.20
CA ASN A 33 24.19 13.93 -4.15
C ASN A 33 25.12 12.86 -3.51
N GLU A 34 25.62 13.12 -2.31
CA GLU A 34 26.44 12.16 -1.55
C GLU A 34 25.61 11.26 -0.63
N VAL A 35 24.29 11.49 -0.57
CA VAL A 35 23.38 10.74 0.32
C VAL A 35 22.67 9.65 -0.46
N SER A 36 22.91 8.38 -0.09
CA SER A 36 22.10 7.27 -0.59
C SER A 36 20.77 7.22 0.14
N THR A 37 19.68 7.21 -0.61
CA THR A 37 18.33 7.02 -0.11
C THR A 37 17.84 5.58 -0.30
N SER A 38 18.71 4.69 -0.79
CA SER A 38 18.36 3.29 -1.01
C SER A 38 18.02 2.59 0.31
N TRP A 39 17.05 1.69 0.24
CA TRP A 39 16.59 0.92 1.39
C TRP A 39 16.22 -0.50 0.97
N GLN A 40 15.97 -1.38 1.93
CA GLN A 40 15.72 -2.79 1.68
C GLN A 40 14.61 -3.33 2.58
N ILE A 41 13.73 -4.13 1.98
CA ILE A 41 12.79 -4.99 2.71
C ILE A 41 13.11 -6.43 2.30
N ASP A 42 13.60 -7.23 3.25
CA ASP A 42 14.04 -8.60 3.01
C ASP A 42 14.98 -8.68 1.80
N ALA A 43 14.65 -9.40 0.76
CA ALA A 43 15.44 -9.55 -0.46
C ALA A 43 15.27 -8.39 -1.46
N TYR A 44 14.29 -7.51 -1.25
CA TYR A 44 13.94 -6.44 -2.20
C TYR A 44 14.63 -5.13 -1.87
N LYS A 45 15.35 -4.58 -2.84
CA LYS A 45 16.06 -3.29 -2.75
C LYS A 45 15.34 -2.23 -3.56
N PHE A 46 15.34 -1.02 -3.03
CA PHE A 46 14.71 0.15 -3.64
C PHE A 46 15.67 1.34 -3.59
N GLU A 47 15.72 2.12 -4.67
CA GLU A 47 16.56 3.31 -4.78
C GLU A 47 15.96 4.50 -4.03
N MET A 48 14.64 4.52 -3.88
CA MET A 48 13.89 5.62 -3.28
C MET A 48 13.01 5.11 -2.14
N PRO A 49 13.05 5.71 -0.93
CA PRO A 49 12.26 5.30 0.23
C PRO A 49 10.81 5.81 0.11
N LEU A 50 10.14 5.45 -0.98
CA LEU A 50 8.78 5.84 -1.29
C LEU A 50 7.90 4.60 -1.48
N LEU A 51 6.85 4.52 -0.68
CA LEU A 51 5.75 3.57 -0.88
C LEU A 51 4.49 4.36 -1.22
N ALA A 52 3.91 4.09 -2.38
CA ALA A 52 2.61 4.66 -2.72
C ALA A 52 1.50 3.84 -2.05
N ALA A 53 0.62 4.56 -1.34
CA ALA A 53 -0.45 3.96 -0.56
C ALA A 53 -1.44 3.16 -1.43
N PRO A 54 -1.99 2.04 -0.91
CA PRO A 54 -2.94 1.19 -1.63
C PRO A 54 -4.33 1.84 -1.72
N MET A 55 -4.42 2.86 -2.52
CA MET A 55 -5.64 3.65 -2.78
C MET A 55 -5.90 3.67 -4.29
N ASP A 56 -7.14 3.46 -4.71
CA ASP A 56 -7.49 3.36 -6.13
C ASP A 56 -7.21 4.64 -6.94
N SER A 57 -7.25 5.80 -6.27
CA SER A 57 -6.90 7.08 -6.88
C SER A 57 -5.38 7.35 -6.96
N VAL A 58 -4.56 6.55 -6.27
CA VAL A 58 -3.10 6.72 -6.20
C VAL A 58 -2.39 5.63 -6.98
N VAL A 59 -2.77 4.36 -6.74
CA VAL A 59 -2.09 3.21 -7.33
C VAL A 59 -3.01 2.45 -8.28
N SER A 60 -2.74 2.61 -9.56
CA SER A 60 -3.18 1.73 -10.64
C SER A 60 -2.03 0.77 -11.00
N PRO A 61 -2.25 -0.28 -11.81
CA PRO A 61 -1.15 -1.06 -12.36
C PRO A 61 -0.12 -0.18 -13.08
N GLU A 62 -0.56 0.80 -13.87
CA GLU A 62 0.32 1.73 -14.60
C GLU A 62 1.16 2.59 -13.65
N THR A 63 0.55 3.16 -12.60
CA THR A 63 1.30 3.98 -11.62
C THR A 63 2.20 3.14 -10.75
N ALA A 64 1.83 1.91 -10.39
CA ALA A 64 2.70 0.97 -9.69
C ALA A 64 3.96 0.66 -10.52
N ILE A 65 3.80 0.42 -11.83
CA ILE A 65 4.90 0.22 -12.77
C ILE A 65 5.79 1.47 -12.86
N ALA A 66 5.20 2.65 -13.00
CA ALA A 66 5.94 3.90 -13.08
C ALA A 66 6.78 4.16 -11.83
N ILE A 67 6.17 3.99 -10.64
CA ILE A 67 6.86 4.15 -9.34
C ILE A 67 7.97 3.11 -9.18
N GLY A 68 7.70 1.85 -9.55
CA GLY A 68 8.71 0.79 -9.51
C GLY A 68 9.92 1.08 -10.41
N LYS A 69 9.69 1.61 -11.61
CA LYS A 69 10.78 2.02 -12.54
C LYS A 69 11.58 3.21 -12.02
N LEU A 70 10.99 4.05 -11.17
CA LEU A 70 11.67 5.15 -10.49
C LEU A 70 12.39 4.71 -9.20
N GLY A 71 12.35 3.42 -8.86
CA GLY A 71 13.03 2.87 -7.70
C GLY A 71 12.24 2.92 -6.40
N GLY A 72 10.94 3.25 -6.45
CA GLY A 72 10.01 3.17 -5.33
C GLY A 72 9.14 1.91 -5.37
N LEU A 73 8.09 1.86 -4.55
CA LEU A 73 7.15 0.74 -4.48
C LEU A 73 5.70 1.22 -4.56
N GLY A 74 4.97 0.81 -5.59
CA GLY A 74 3.52 0.99 -5.67
C GLY A 74 2.80 -0.19 -5.03
N VAL A 75 1.95 0.06 -4.04
CA VAL A 75 1.16 -0.98 -3.38
C VAL A 75 -0.25 -1.00 -3.95
N LEU A 76 -0.58 -2.04 -4.70
CA LEU A 76 -1.92 -2.22 -5.27
C LEU A 76 -2.97 -2.47 -4.18
N ASN A 77 -4.20 -2.02 -4.39
CA ASN A 77 -5.36 -2.36 -3.56
C ASN A 77 -6.20 -3.47 -4.22
N PRO A 78 -6.01 -4.76 -3.88
CA PRO A 78 -6.81 -5.86 -4.42
C PRO A 78 -8.27 -5.87 -3.96
N GLU A 79 -8.68 -4.97 -3.06
CA GLU A 79 -10.07 -4.78 -2.64
C GLU A 79 -10.75 -3.63 -3.37
N GLY A 80 -10.01 -2.91 -4.20
CA GLY A 80 -10.44 -1.67 -4.82
C GLY A 80 -11.19 -1.84 -6.14
N LEU A 81 -11.35 -0.73 -6.85
CA LEU A 81 -12.05 -0.70 -8.14
C LEU A 81 -11.31 -1.47 -9.22
N TRP A 82 -9.97 -1.53 -9.14
CA TRP A 82 -9.11 -2.22 -10.11
C TRP A 82 -9.36 -3.72 -10.20
N THR A 83 -9.95 -4.30 -9.17
CA THR A 83 -10.27 -5.74 -9.09
C THR A 83 -11.76 -6.03 -9.07
N ARG A 84 -12.61 -5.00 -9.24
CA ARG A 84 -14.06 -5.11 -9.35
C ARG A 84 -14.56 -4.88 -10.79
N TYR A 85 -13.85 -4.03 -11.53
CA TYR A 85 -14.22 -3.62 -12.87
C TYR A 85 -13.09 -3.89 -13.85
N GLU A 86 -13.43 -4.28 -15.07
CA GLU A 86 -12.46 -4.50 -16.15
C GLU A 86 -11.80 -3.18 -16.58
N ASN A 87 -12.57 -2.12 -16.64
CA ASN A 87 -12.09 -0.77 -16.92
C ASN A 87 -12.48 0.22 -15.83
N PRO A 88 -11.78 0.23 -14.69
CA PRO A 88 -12.12 1.10 -13.56
C PRO A 88 -11.89 2.59 -13.85
N LYS A 89 -11.18 2.94 -14.93
CA LYS A 89 -11.00 4.34 -15.36
C LYS A 89 -12.33 5.04 -15.62
N ILE A 90 -13.37 4.29 -16.07
CA ILE A 90 -14.72 4.81 -16.26
C ILE A 90 -15.32 5.25 -14.93
N GLN A 91 -15.26 4.39 -13.90
CA GLN A 91 -15.78 4.66 -12.57
C GLN A 91 -15.02 5.80 -11.87
N LEU A 92 -13.68 5.81 -12.00
CA LEU A 92 -12.84 6.88 -11.46
C LEU A 92 -13.14 8.23 -12.14
N GLY A 93 -13.32 8.24 -13.45
CA GLY A 93 -13.69 9.42 -14.21
C GLY A 93 -15.08 9.95 -13.81
N GLU A 94 -16.05 9.06 -13.57
CA GLU A 94 -17.36 9.41 -13.06
C GLU A 94 -17.27 10.10 -11.69
N ILE A 95 -16.53 9.49 -10.73
CA ILE A 95 -16.36 10.06 -9.38
C ILE A 95 -15.72 11.45 -9.44
N SER A 96 -14.73 11.65 -10.32
CA SER A 96 -14.04 12.94 -10.44
C SER A 96 -14.91 14.05 -11.05
N SER A 97 -15.99 13.70 -11.72
CA SER A 97 -16.88 14.64 -12.42
C SER A 97 -18.10 15.05 -11.62
N ILE A 98 -18.46 14.32 -10.55
CA ILE A 98 -19.63 14.60 -9.74
C ILE A 98 -19.31 15.53 -8.57
N PRO A 99 -20.30 16.28 -8.02
CA PRO A 99 -20.12 17.12 -6.85
C PRO A 99 -19.62 16.33 -5.62
N ALA A 100 -18.76 16.97 -4.81
CA ALA A 100 -18.09 16.31 -3.68
C ALA A 100 -19.08 15.72 -2.65
N ASP A 101 -20.22 16.35 -2.44
CA ASP A 101 -21.30 15.89 -1.55
C ASP A 101 -21.95 14.59 -2.02
N GLN A 102 -21.87 14.28 -3.31
CA GLN A 102 -22.43 13.07 -3.92
C GLN A 102 -21.38 11.98 -4.10
N ALA A 103 -20.09 12.33 -4.14
CA ALA A 103 -19.00 11.43 -4.44
C ALA A 103 -18.92 10.25 -3.46
N THR A 104 -19.08 10.49 -2.17
CA THR A 104 -19.02 9.44 -1.13
C THR A 104 -20.12 8.39 -1.35
N ARG A 105 -21.36 8.82 -1.62
CA ARG A 105 -22.48 7.91 -1.88
C ARG A 105 -22.22 7.08 -3.13
N ARG A 106 -21.75 7.72 -4.20
CA ARG A 106 -21.42 7.03 -5.45
C ARG A 106 -20.29 6.02 -5.27
N MET A 107 -19.24 6.37 -4.54
CA MET A 107 -18.18 5.41 -4.19
C MET A 107 -18.74 4.19 -3.46
N GLN A 108 -19.58 4.39 -2.45
CA GLN A 108 -20.20 3.29 -1.72
C GLN A 108 -21.01 2.35 -2.64
N GLU A 109 -21.69 2.89 -3.66
CA GLU A 109 -22.38 2.08 -4.65
C GLU A 109 -21.44 1.27 -5.52
N LEU A 110 -20.36 1.88 -6.00
CA LEU A 110 -19.36 1.21 -6.84
C LEU A 110 -18.63 0.09 -6.08
N TYR A 111 -18.36 0.28 -4.79
CA TYR A 111 -17.71 -0.73 -3.96
C TYR A 111 -18.63 -1.90 -3.54
N LYS A 112 -19.95 -1.87 -3.89
CA LYS A 112 -20.84 -3.03 -3.73
C LYS A 112 -20.59 -4.13 -4.76
N ALA A 113 -19.98 -3.81 -5.90
CA ALA A 113 -19.59 -4.81 -6.89
C ALA A 113 -18.62 -5.82 -6.25
N PRO A 114 -18.73 -7.12 -6.56
CA PRO A 114 -17.85 -8.13 -5.98
C PRO A 114 -16.39 -7.96 -6.42
N ILE A 115 -15.47 -8.31 -5.54
CA ILE A 115 -14.05 -8.46 -5.90
C ILE A 115 -13.94 -9.70 -6.77
N ARG A 116 -13.22 -9.60 -7.88
CA ARG A 116 -13.06 -10.65 -8.87
C ARG A 116 -11.63 -11.20 -8.79
N PRO A 117 -11.44 -12.46 -8.35
CA PRO A 117 -10.11 -13.06 -8.23
C PRO A 117 -9.32 -13.09 -9.55
N GLU A 118 -10.02 -13.24 -10.67
CA GLU A 118 -9.41 -13.18 -12.01
C GLU A 118 -8.79 -11.82 -12.32
N LEU A 119 -9.43 -10.72 -11.89
CA LEU A 119 -8.87 -9.38 -12.05
C LEU A 119 -7.70 -9.13 -11.09
N ILE A 120 -7.71 -9.72 -9.89
CA ILE A 120 -6.54 -9.67 -8.99
C ILE A 120 -5.33 -10.26 -9.72
N LYS A 121 -5.50 -11.46 -10.29
CA LYS A 121 -4.43 -12.13 -11.04
C LYS A 121 -3.97 -11.31 -12.23
N GLU A 122 -4.89 -10.75 -13.01
CA GLU A 122 -4.58 -9.95 -14.19
C GLU A 122 -3.77 -8.70 -13.83
N ARG A 123 -4.21 -7.92 -12.84
CA ARG A 123 -3.54 -6.67 -12.43
C ARG A 123 -2.15 -6.93 -11.83
N ILE A 124 -1.99 -7.99 -11.05
CA ILE A 124 -0.69 -8.39 -10.51
C ILE A 124 0.23 -8.86 -11.64
N ALA A 125 -0.27 -9.65 -12.58
CA ALA A 125 0.51 -10.12 -13.72
C ALA A 125 0.97 -8.96 -14.64
N GLU A 126 0.14 -7.93 -14.83
CA GLU A 126 0.48 -6.71 -15.57
C GLU A 126 1.68 -5.99 -14.95
N ILE A 127 1.66 -5.78 -13.63
CA ILE A 127 2.76 -5.13 -12.90
C ILE A 127 4.01 -5.99 -12.98
N ARG A 128 3.90 -7.29 -12.78
CA ARG A 128 5.02 -8.24 -12.83
C ARG A 128 5.68 -8.30 -14.20
N ALA A 129 4.89 -8.26 -15.28
CA ALA A 129 5.39 -8.28 -16.66
C ALA A 129 6.30 -7.08 -16.97
N ALA A 130 6.16 -5.97 -16.24
CA ALA A 130 7.02 -4.81 -16.37
C ALA A 130 8.37 -4.94 -15.63
N GLY A 131 8.61 -6.06 -14.92
CA GLY A 131 9.87 -6.34 -14.23
C GLY A 131 10.11 -5.54 -12.96
N VAL A 132 9.05 -4.99 -12.34
CA VAL A 132 9.12 -4.28 -11.07
C VAL A 132 8.59 -5.14 -9.91
N THR A 133 8.99 -4.81 -8.69
CA THR A 133 8.49 -5.47 -7.48
C THR A 133 6.99 -5.26 -7.33
N VAL A 134 6.24 -6.34 -7.10
CA VAL A 134 4.79 -6.33 -7.00
C VAL A 134 4.36 -6.36 -5.54
N ALA A 135 3.65 -5.34 -5.10
CA ALA A 135 3.06 -5.30 -3.76
C ALA A 135 1.54 -5.19 -3.82
N GLY A 136 0.85 -5.89 -2.93
CA GLY A 136 -0.59 -5.84 -2.78
C GLY A 136 -1.02 -5.80 -1.31
N ALA A 137 -2.07 -5.04 -1.00
CA ALA A 137 -2.51 -4.82 0.37
C ALA A 137 -3.98 -5.20 0.58
N LEU A 138 -4.24 -6.08 1.55
CA LEU A 138 -5.59 -6.41 1.99
C LEU A 138 -5.86 -5.89 3.41
N SER A 139 -7.13 -5.58 3.71
CA SER A 139 -7.58 -5.39 5.07
C SER A 139 -7.58 -6.71 5.84
N PRO A 140 -7.48 -6.72 7.19
CA PRO A 140 -7.53 -7.94 7.98
C PRO A 140 -8.79 -8.77 7.70
N GLN A 141 -9.94 -8.09 7.50
CA GLN A 141 -11.23 -8.72 7.23
C GLN A 141 -11.25 -9.45 5.89
N ARG A 142 -10.58 -8.90 4.87
CA ARG A 142 -10.52 -9.48 3.52
C ARG A 142 -9.35 -10.44 3.32
N THR A 143 -8.36 -10.38 4.20
CA THR A 143 -7.22 -11.29 4.15
C THR A 143 -7.66 -12.75 4.22
N ALA A 144 -8.59 -13.10 5.11
CA ALA A 144 -9.09 -14.47 5.23
C ALA A 144 -9.72 -15.00 3.92
N GLU A 145 -10.36 -14.13 3.14
CA GLU A 145 -11.07 -14.50 1.92
C GLU A 145 -10.16 -14.50 0.68
N PHE A 146 -9.28 -13.49 0.54
CA PHE A 146 -8.56 -13.22 -0.72
C PHE A 146 -7.05 -13.43 -0.66
N HIS A 147 -6.45 -13.75 0.51
CA HIS A 147 -4.98 -13.94 0.60
C HIS A 147 -4.45 -14.95 -0.41
N LYS A 148 -5.16 -16.06 -0.57
CA LYS A 148 -4.76 -17.11 -1.51
C LYS A 148 -4.73 -16.60 -2.95
N ALA A 149 -5.77 -15.88 -3.38
CA ALA A 149 -5.83 -15.32 -4.73
C ALA A 149 -4.67 -14.32 -4.99
N VAL A 150 -4.32 -13.50 -4.00
CA VAL A 150 -3.22 -12.53 -4.11
C VAL A 150 -1.85 -13.23 -4.14
N ILE A 151 -1.64 -14.24 -3.29
CA ILE A 151 -0.39 -15.01 -3.25
C ILE A 151 -0.22 -15.84 -4.53
N ASP A 152 -1.26 -16.54 -4.97
CA ASP A 152 -1.23 -17.37 -6.19
C ASP A 152 -1.05 -16.51 -7.45
N ALA A 153 -1.45 -15.24 -7.41
CA ALA A 153 -1.17 -14.28 -8.47
C ALA A 153 0.31 -13.88 -8.55
N GLY A 154 1.09 -14.17 -7.51
CA GLY A 154 2.55 -13.97 -7.49
C GLY A 154 2.97 -12.60 -6.95
N VAL A 155 2.31 -12.07 -5.93
CA VAL A 155 2.76 -10.87 -5.22
C VAL A 155 4.10 -11.14 -4.53
N ASP A 156 5.03 -10.16 -4.58
CA ASP A 156 6.35 -10.25 -3.93
C ASP A 156 6.26 -9.78 -2.47
N ILE A 157 5.48 -8.72 -2.23
CA ILE A 157 5.28 -8.14 -0.90
C ILE A 157 3.78 -8.10 -0.61
N PHE A 158 3.36 -8.87 0.38
CA PHE A 158 1.97 -8.88 0.83
C PHE A 158 1.82 -8.00 2.07
N VAL A 159 0.95 -6.99 1.98
CA VAL A 159 0.70 -6.04 3.06
C VAL A 159 -0.66 -6.31 3.70
N ILE A 160 -0.71 -6.43 5.02
CA ILE A 160 -1.96 -6.46 5.78
C ILE A 160 -2.17 -5.07 6.37
N ARG A 161 -3.21 -4.36 5.89
CA ARG A 161 -3.55 -3.02 6.36
C ARG A 161 -4.41 -3.13 7.62
N GLY A 162 -3.79 -3.10 8.78
CA GLY A 162 -4.48 -3.09 10.06
C GLY A 162 -4.32 -1.73 10.74
N THR A 163 -5.39 -1.25 11.40
CA THR A 163 -5.27 -0.25 12.44
C THR A 163 -5.13 -1.03 13.74
N THR A 164 -3.98 -0.95 14.37
CA THR A 164 -3.83 -1.42 15.74
C THR A 164 -4.50 -0.40 16.64
N VAL A 165 -5.57 -0.81 17.29
CA VAL A 165 -6.24 -0.05 18.35
C VAL A 165 -5.76 -0.61 19.67
#